data_28e89ac874057f1bc0cf67f6443f1bec
#
_entry.id   28e89ac874057f1bc0cf67f6443f1bec
#
_cell.length_a   1.000
_cell.length_b   1.000
_cell.length_c   1.000
_cell.angle_alpha   90.00
_cell.angle_beta   90.00
_cell.angle_gamma   90.00
#
_symmetry.space_group_name_H-M   'P 1'
#
loop_
_entity.id
_entity.type
_entity.pdbx_description
1 polymer ?
#
loop_
_entity_poly.entity_id
_entity_poly.type
_entity_poly.pdbx_seq_one_letter_code
_entity_poly.pdbx_strand_id
1 'polypeptide(L)'
;GIGKELIEYAINDSKEKGKSGICTLVSKKKKPFIGEKKFFEHYGFKAVDTIGDYELLALQFDDSETPRFNDNARTMKIDNQDFTIYYSNECPYVEYEVNELTEYAKENNIKINFIKIDSLEKAKNAPCIFNNWANFYKGKFISNTILNANSFEKLIK
;
A
#
# COMPACT_ATOMS: atom_id res chain seq x y z
N GLY A 1 -13.09 13.03 20.02
CA GLY A 1 -11.64 13.20 19.88
C GLY A 1 -11.24 13.27 18.43
N ILE A 2 -10.02 13.66 18.14
CA ILE A 2 -9.48 13.94 16.79
C ILE A 2 -9.79 12.83 15.76
N GLY A 3 -9.66 11.55 16.13
CA GLY A 3 -9.94 10.44 15.21
C GLY A 3 -11.41 10.43 14.74
N LYS A 4 -12.35 10.77 15.60
CA LYS A 4 -13.77 10.94 15.23
C LYS A 4 -13.93 12.07 14.22
N GLU A 5 -13.39 13.23 14.52
CA GLU A 5 -13.49 14.41 13.66
C GLU A 5 -12.90 14.17 12.27
N LEU A 6 -11.76 13.49 12.20
CA LEU A 6 -11.11 13.15 10.93
C LEU A 6 -11.93 12.18 10.08
N ILE A 7 -12.52 11.13 10.67
CA ILE A 7 -13.31 10.17 9.88
C ILE A 7 -14.64 10.79 9.43
N GLU A 8 -15.29 11.60 10.28
CA GLU A 8 -16.51 12.32 9.93
C GLU A 8 -16.24 13.34 8.81
N TYR A 9 -15.10 14.06 8.89
CA TYR A 9 -14.69 14.95 7.82
C TYR A 9 -14.46 14.21 6.49
N ALA A 10 -13.73 13.08 6.51
CA ALA A 10 -13.47 12.28 5.31
C ALA A 10 -14.77 11.73 4.68
N ILE A 11 -15.74 11.31 5.50
CA ILE A 11 -17.06 10.84 5.03
C ILE A 11 -17.83 12.00 4.36
N ASN A 12 -17.88 13.17 5.00
CA ASN A 12 -18.61 14.32 4.47
C ASN A 12 -17.96 14.85 3.18
N ASP A 13 -16.64 15.02 3.15
CA ASP A 13 -15.90 15.43 1.97
C ASP A 13 -16.12 14.48 0.78
N SER A 14 -16.14 13.17 1.05
CA SER A 14 -16.42 12.17 0.02
C SER A 14 -17.85 12.29 -0.55
N LYS A 15 -18.83 12.53 0.31
CA LYS A 15 -20.23 12.75 -0.12
C LYS A 15 -20.39 14.04 -0.92
N GLU A 16 -19.77 15.14 -0.46
CA GLU A 16 -19.78 16.44 -1.16
C GLU A 16 -19.13 16.36 -2.55
N LYS A 17 -18.12 15.49 -2.70
CA LYS A 17 -17.47 15.19 -3.98
C LYS A 17 -18.24 14.18 -4.84
N GLY A 18 -19.45 13.79 -4.46
CA GLY A 18 -20.29 12.85 -5.19
C GLY A 18 -19.67 11.44 -5.34
N LYS A 19 -18.90 11.00 -4.33
CA LYS A 19 -18.35 9.63 -4.33
C LYS A 19 -19.39 8.63 -3.85
N SER A 20 -19.38 7.43 -4.41
CA SER A 20 -20.29 6.33 -4.03
C SER A 20 -19.93 5.68 -2.68
N GLY A 21 -18.80 6.03 -2.11
CA GLY A 21 -18.34 5.50 -0.85
C GLY A 21 -16.90 5.88 -0.53
N ILE A 22 -16.43 5.39 0.62
CA ILE A 22 -15.04 5.52 1.05
C ILE A 22 -14.56 4.15 1.52
N CYS A 23 -13.31 3.80 1.22
CA CYS A 23 -12.72 2.54 1.64
C CYS A 23 -11.37 2.73 2.31
N THR A 24 -10.97 1.75 3.11
CA THR A 24 -9.68 1.72 3.79
C THR A 24 -9.14 0.31 3.92
N LEU A 25 -7.83 0.19 4.06
CA LEU A 25 -7.15 -1.06 4.33
C LEU A 25 -6.98 -1.24 5.83
N VAL A 26 -7.34 -2.43 6.33
CA VAL A 26 -7.06 -2.87 7.70
C VAL A 26 -6.37 -4.22 7.71
N SER A 27 -5.86 -4.64 8.86
CA SER A 27 -5.24 -5.96 9.02
C SER A 27 -5.88 -6.73 10.17
N LYS A 28 -6.06 -8.05 9.99
CA LYS A 28 -6.49 -8.99 11.04
C LYS A 28 -5.47 -9.07 12.18
N LYS A 29 -4.20 -8.84 11.86
CA LYS A 29 -3.10 -8.78 12.84
C LYS A 29 -2.70 -7.32 13.05
N LYS A 30 -2.35 -6.98 14.28
CA LYS A 30 -1.85 -5.62 14.58
C LYS A 30 -0.60 -5.33 13.74
N LYS A 31 -0.64 -4.26 12.98
CA LYS A 31 0.43 -3.77 12.12
C LYS A 31 0.71 -2.30 12.44
N PRO A 32 1.98 -1.85 12.42
CA PRO A 32 2.28 -0.43 12.54
C PRO A 32 1.64 0.33 11.36
N PHE A 33 1.20 1.55 11.63
CA PHE A 33 0.62 2.49 10.65
C PHE A 33 -0.67 2.03 9.95
N ILE A 34 -1.29 0.93 10.39
CA ILE A 34 -2.61 0.49 9.90
C ILE A 34 -3.63 0.67 11.01
N GLY A 35 -4.74 1.34 10.71
CA GLY A 35 -5.83 1.61 11.66
C GLY A 35 -6.51 0.32 12.12
N GLU A 36 -7.06 0.36 13.33
CA GLU A 36 -7.77 -0.79 13.89
C GLU A 36 -9.15 -0.97 13.23
N LYS A 37 -9.48 -2.20 12.84
CA LYS A 37 -10.74 -2.55 12.19
C LYS A 37 -11.96 -2.06 12.98
N LYS A 38 -11.98 -2.27 14.30
CA LYS A 38 -13.09 -1.88 15.18
C LYS A 38 -13.40 -0.37 15.14
N PHE A 39 -12.37 0.46 14.94
CA PHE A 39 -12.57 1.90 14.80
C PHE A 39 -13.43 2.20 13.58
N PHE A 40 -13.12 1.65 12.42
CA PHE A 40 -13.88 1.87 11.19
C PHE A 40 -15.26 1.21 11.23
N GLU A 41 -15.37 0.01 11.80
CA GLU A 41 -16.67 -0.68 11.97
C GLU A 41 -17.65 0.15 12.82
N HIS A 42 -17.15 0.88 13.82
CA HIS A 42 -17.95 1.81 14.63
C HIS A 42 -18.59 2.93 13.79
N TYR A 43 -17.98 3.32 12.68
CA TYR A 43 -18.49 4.30 11.72
C TYR A 43 -19.23 3.66 10.53
N GLY A 44 -19.58 2.39 10.62
CA GLY A 44 -20.40 1.69 9.63
C GLY A 44 -19.65 1.06 8.47
N PHE A 45 -18.32 1.08 8.48
CA PHE A 45 -17.53 0.35 7.48
C PHE A 45 -17.74 -1.16 7.63
N LYS A 46 -17.79 -1.86 6.51
CA LYS A 46 -17.92 -3.32 6.46
C LYS A 46 -16.77 -3.93 5.66
N ALA A 47 -16.33 -5.11 6.04
CA ALA A 47 -15.35 -5.86 5.26
C ALA A 47 -16.01 -6.34 3.95
N VAL A 48 -15.42 -5.96 2.82
CA VAL A 48 -15.94 -6.25 1.48
C VAL A 48 -15.02 -7.16 0.68
N ASP A 49 -13.73 -7.21 1.01
CA ASP A 49 -12.74 -8.05 0.33
C ASP A 49 -11.55 -8.38 1.23
N THR A 50 -10.77 -9.43 0.88
CA THR A 50 -9.65 -9.90 1.70
C THR A 50 -8.50 -10.42 0.84
N ILE A 51 -7.26 -10.08 1.23
CA ILE A 51 -6.02 -10.68 0.71
C ILE A 51 -5.14 -11.05 1.91
N GLY A 52 -4.98 -12.34 2.18
CA GLY A 52 -4.21 -12.83 3.32
C GLY A 52 -4.73 -12.27 4.66
N ASP A 53 -3.86 -11.57 5.38
CA ASP A 53 -4.22 -10.91 6.65
C ASP A 53 -4.87 -9.53 6.47
N TYR A 54 -4.99 -9.02 5.25
CA TYR A 54 -5.51 -7.68 4.97
C TYR A 54 -6.96 -7.74 4.51
N GLU A 55 -7.76 -6.79 4.99
CA GLU A 55 -9.16 -6.63 4.62
C GLU A 55 -9.39 -5.24 4.05
N LEU A 56 -10.14 -5.17 2.96
CA LEU A 56 -10.71 -3.92 2.46
C LEU A 56 -12.01 -3.66 3.20
N LEU A 57 -12.07 -2.56 3.93
CA LEU A 57 -13.31 -2.08 4.53
C LEU A 57 -13.89 -0.98 3.64
N ALA A 58 -15.21 -0.98 3.47
CA ALA A 58 -15.92 0.06 2.74
C ALA A 58 -17.15 0.56 3.52
N LEU A 59 -17.37 1.86 3.42
CA LEU A 59 -18.63 2.52 3.76
C LEU A 59 -19.24 3.04 2.46
N GLN A 60 -20.25 2.35 1.94
CA GLN A 60 -20.96 2.72 0.73
C GLN A 60 -22.06 3.73 1.04
N PHE A 61 -22.26 4.71 0.16
CA PHE A 61 -23.26 5.77 0.29
C PHE A 61 -24.50 5.50 -0.60
N ASP A 62 -24.36 4.63 -1.56
CA ASP A 62 -25.39 4.25 -2.53
C ASP A 62 -25.26 2.76 -2.91
N ASP A 63 -26.07 2.29 -3.86
CA ASP A 63 -26.11 0.90 -4.33
C ASP A 63 -25.09 0.63 -5.47
N SER A 64 -24.04 1.42 -5.58
CA SER A 64 -22.96 1.19 -6.54
C SER A 64 -22.24 -0.13 -6.29
N GLU A 65 -21.48 -0.59 -7.30
CA GLU A 65 -20.68 -1.80 -7.20
C GLU A 65 -19.77 -1.77 -5.96
N THR A 66 -19.79 -2.85 -5.19
CA THR A 66 -18.94 -3.01 -4.01
C THR A 66 -17.46 -3.01 -4.39
N PRO A 67 -16.62 -2.16 -3.78
CA PRO A 67 -15.19 -2.11 -4.11
C PRO A 67 -14.49 -3.43 -3.77
N ARG A 68 -13.50 -3.79 -4.58
CA ARG A 68 -12.67 -4.98 -4.39
C ARG A 68 -11.21 -4.68 -4.74
N PHE A 69 -10.31 -5.51 -4.26
CA PHE A 69 -8.92 -5.47 -4.70
C PHE A 69 -8.82 -5.85 -6.19
N ASN A 70 -7.97 -5.14 -6.92
CA ASN A 70 -7.69 -5.46 -8.32
C ASN A 70 -7.00 -6.82 -8.44
N ASP A 71 -7.22 -7.50 -9.56
CA ASP A 71 -6.66 -8.84 -9.80
C ASP A 71 -5.12 -8.80 -9.80
N ASN A 72 -4.50 -7.74 -10.34
CA ASN A 72 -3.05 -7.54 -10.29
C ASN A 72 -2.52 -7.53 -8.85
N ALA A 73 -3.20 -6.81 -7.94
CA ALA A 73 -2.81 -6.74 -6.54
C ALA A 73 -2.88 -8.09 -5.82
N ARG A 74 -3.74 -9.00 -6.28
CA ARG A 74 -3.88 -10.35 -5.71
C ARG A 74 -2.73 -11.28 -6.06
N THR A 75 -2.05 -11.03 -7.19
CA THR A 75 -0.98 -11.93 -7.66
C THR A 75 0.23 -11.91 -6.76
N MET A 76 0.56 -10.77 -6.19
CA MET A 76 1.77 -10.54 -5.38
C MET A 76 3.03 -11.02 -6.13
N LYS A 77 3.04 -10.87 -7.46
CA LYS A 77 4.10 -11.34 -8.36
C LYS A 77 4.38 -10.32 -9.44
N ILE A 78 5.62 -10.35 -9.93
CA ILE A 78 6.10 -9.59 -11.09
C ILE A 78 6.95 -10.50 -11.98
N ASP A 79 7.13 -10.14 -13.25
CA ASP A 79 7.96 -10.93 -14.18
C ASP A 79 9.45 -10.75 -13.91
N ASN A 80 9.85 -9.56 -13.45
CA ASN A 80 11.25 -9.23 -13.19
C ASN A 80 11.81 -10.08 -12.03
N GLN A 81 12.96 -10.69 -12.24
CA GLN A 81 13.63 -11.56 -11.27
C GLN A 81 14.65 -10.81 -10.39
N ASP A 82 15.07 -9.62 -10.81
CA ASP A 82 15.96 -8.77 -10.03
C ASP A 82 15.20 -8.16 -8.84
N PHE A 83 15.95 -7.62 -7.89
CA PHE A 83 15.34 -6.88 -6.79
C PHE A 83 14.60 -5.67 -7.33
N THR A 84 13.32 -5.55 -7.02
CA THR A 84 12.43 -4.51 -7.54
C THR A 84 11.65 -3.86 -6.41
N ILE A 85 11.68 -2.55 -6.35
CA ILE A 85 10.97 -1.74 -5.35
C ILE A 85 9.92 -0.89 -6.06
N TYR A 86 8.66 -1.10 -5.73
CA TYR A 86 7.57 -0.18 -6.06
C TYR A 86 7.42 0.82 -4.92
N TYR A 87 7.32 2.11 -5.23
CA TYR A 87 7.23 3.15 -4.21
C TYR A 87 6.42 4.37 -4.68
N SER A 88 5.89 5.14 -3.73
CA SER A 88 5.29 6.45 -3.97
C SER A 88 5.85 7.48 -3.00
N ASN A 89 5.71 8.78 -3.32
CA ASN A 89 6.19 9.87 -2.47
C ASN A 89 5.15 10.27 -1.37
N GLU A 90 4.30 9.35 -0.94
CA GLU A 90 3.32 9.61 0.13
C GLU A 90 3.98 9.75 1.52
N CYS A 91 5.17 9.21 1.69
CA CYS A 91 5.95 9.30 2.92
C CYS A 91 7.25 10.06 2.64
N PRO A 92 7.61 11.09 3.42
CA PRO A 92 8.80 11.91 3.18
C PRO A 92 10.12 11.12 3.27
N TYR A 93 10.15 10.00 3.99
CA TYR A 93 11.33 9.13 4.09
C TYR A 93 11.60 8.31 2.85
N VAL A 94 10.61 8.07 1.99
CA VAL A 94 10.73 7.20 0.82
C VAL A 94 11.78 7.71 -0.16
N GLU A 95 11.75 8.98 -0.50
CA GLU A 95 12.68 9.57 -1.47
C GLU A 95 14.13 9.53 -0.97
N TYR A 96 14.32 9.78 0.32
CA TYR A 96 15.63 9.66 0.96
C TYR A 96 16.16 8.23 0.84
N GLU A 97 15.38 7.23 1.22
CA GLU A 97 15.82 5.82 1.18
C GLU A 97 16.01 5.30 -0.27
N VAL A 98 15.23 5.77 -1.22
CA VAL A 98 15.44 5.46 -2.65
C VAL A 98 16.81 5.98 -3.12
N ASN A 99 17.18 7.21 -2.74
CA ASN A 99 18.47 7.79 -3.09
C ASN A 99 19.62 7.02 -2.43
N GLU A 100 19.53 6.77 -1.11
CA GLU A 100 20.54 5.99 -0.38
C GLU A 100 20.74 4.59 -0.98
N LEU A 101 19.64 3.87 -1.27
CA LEU A 101 19.73 2.55 -1.89
C LEU A 101 20.27 2.59 -3.33
N THR A 102 20.01 3.67 -4.06
CA THR A 102 20.53 3.85 -5.41
C THR A 102 22.06 3.99 -5.38
N GLU A 103 22.59 4.81 -4.47
CA GLU A 103 24.04 4.98 -4.32
C GLU A 103 24.69 3.69 -3.79
N TYR A 104 24.10 3.06 -2.78
CA TYR A 104 24.56 1.76 -2.27
C TYR A 104 24.61 0.68 -3.37
N ALA A 105 23.60 0.61 -4.23
CA ALA A 105 23.53 -0.35 -5.32
C ALA A 105 24.63 -0.12 -6.36
N LYS A 106 24.93 1.15 -6.69
CA LYS A 106 26.05 1.51 -7.58
C LYS A 106 27.40 1.11 -7.00
N GLU A 107 27.66 1.47 -5.75
CA GLU A 107 28.93 1.20 -5.07
C GLU A 107 29.21 -0.30 -4.94
N ASN A 108 28.17 -1.12 -4.77
CA ASN A 108 28.29 -2.56 -4.58
C ASN A 108 28.01 -3.39 -5.85
N ASN A 109 27.81 -2.73 -7.00
CA ASN A 109 27.47 -3.37 -8.28
C ASN A 109 26.24 -4.30 -8.18
N ILE A 110 25.21 -3.84 -7.45
CA ILE A 110 23.96 -4.55 -7.26
C ILE A 110 22.88 -3.93 -8.15
N LYS A 111 22.07 -4.75 -8.79
CA LYS A 111 20.95 -4.28 -9.60
C LYS A 111 19.67 -4.19 -8.78
N ILE A 112 19.17 -2.97 -8.60
CA ILE A 112 17.85 -2.69 -8.01
C ILE A 112 17.02 -1.92 -9.03
N ASN A 113 15.79 -2.36 -9.28
CA ASN A 113 14.85 -1.66 -10.13
C ASN A 113 13.90 -0.83 -9.23
N PHE A 114 13.87 0.47 -9.43
CA PHE A 114 12.96 1.36 -8.74
C PHE A 114 11.80 1.75 -9.67
N ILE A 115 10.56 1.46 -9.26
CA ILE A 115 9.33 1.74 -10.02
C ILE A 115 8.48 2.69 -9.21
N LYS A 116 8.47 3.96 -9.62
CA LYS A 116 7.66 5.00 -8.97
C LYS A 116 6.19 4.88 -9.36
N ILE A 117 5.32 4.81 -8.36
CA ILE A 117 3.86 4.90 -8.50
C ILE A 117 3.50 6.39 -8.38
N ASP A 118 3.40 7.07 -9.51
CA ASP A 118 3.19 8.52 -9.62
C ASP A 118 1.89 8.89 -10.36
N SER A 119 1.05 7.91 -10.63
CA SER A 119 -0.25 8.13 -11.27
C SER A 119 -1.30 7.14 -10.77
N LEU A 120 -2.58 7.53 -10.90
CA LEU A 120 -3.71 6.66 -10.57
C LEU A 120 -3.69 5.35 -11.37
N GLU A 121 -3.28 5.42 -12.64
CA GLU A 121 -3.16 4.24 -13.51
C GLU A 121 -2.11 3.26 -12.96
N LYS A 122 -0.92 3.74 -12.62
CA LYS A 122 0.12 2.90 -12.01
C LYS A 122 -0.32 2.33 -10.66
N ALA A 123 -1.02 3.11 -9.83
CA ALA A 123 -1.55 2.62 -8.56
C ALA A 123 -2.58 1.50 -8.74
N LYS A 124 -3.50 1.65 -9.72
CA LYS A 124 -4.49 0.62 -10.06
C LYS A 124 -3.86 -0.66 -10.64
N ASN A 125 -2.72 -0.54 -11.32
CA ASN A 125 -2.00 -1.66 -11.92
C ASN A 125 -0.85 -2.18 -11.05
N ALA A 126 -0.71 -1.69 -9.81
CA ALA A 126 0.32 -2.17 -8.89
C ALA A 126 0.15 -3.68 -8.61
N PRO A 127 1.27 -4.44 -8.54
CA PRO A 127 1.24 -5.90 -8.38
C PRO A 127 0.98 -6.34 -6.94
N CYS A 128 0.63 -5.41 -6.06
CA CYS A 128 0.28 -5.67 -4.66
C CYS A 128 -0.61 -4.55 -4.11
N ILE A 129 -1.12 -4.76 -2.88
CA ILE A 129 -1.99 -3.79 -2.19
C ILE A 129 -1.22 -2.63 -1.51
N PHE A 130 0.09 -2.58 -1.65
CA PHE A 130 0.95 -1.59 -0.99
C PHE A 130 1.51 -0.60 -2.02
N ASN A 131 0.96 0.61 -2.06
CA ASN A 131 1.38 1.64 -3.02
C ASN A 131 2.56 2.48 -2.51
N ASN A 132 2.74 2.59 -1.18
CA ASN A 132 3.79 3.42 -0.61
C ASN A 132 5.18 2.79 -0.74
N TRP A 133 5.30 1.49 -0.45
CA TRP A 133 6.54 0.73 -0.57
C TRP A 133 6.25 -0.76 -0.69
N ALA A 134 6.83 -1.42 -1.69
CA ALA A 134 6.71 -2.86 -1.87
C ALA A 134 7.97 -3.46 -2.48
N ASN A 135 8.57 -4.42 -1.78
CA ASN A 135 9.78 -5.11 -2.19
C ASN A 135 9.44 -6.43 -2.87
N PHE A 136 10.04 -6.65 -4.04
CA PHE A 136 9.95 -7.89 -4.80
C PHE A 136 11.35 -8.46 -5.05
N TYR A 137 11.49 -9.77 -4.98
CA TYR A 137 12.70 -10.47 -5.35
C TYR A 137 12.37 -11.82 -5.95
N LYS A 138 13.07 -12.20 -7.03
CA LYS A 138 12.78 -13.41 -7.81
C LYS A 138 11.30 -13.51 -8.21
N GLY A 139 10.75 -12.37 -8.65
CA GLY A 139 9.37 -12.27 -9.11
C GLY A 139 8.29 -12.32 -8.00
N LYS A 140 8.65 -12.36 -6.72
CA LYS A 140 7.70 -12.50 -5.61
C LYS A 140 7.77 -11.31 -4.66
N PHE A 141 6.60 -10.91 -4.14
CA PHE A 141 6.52 -9.96 -3.04
C PHE A 141 7.17 -10.54 -1.77
N ILE A 142 8.00 -9.75 -1.11
CA ILE A 142 8.72 -10.18 0.10
C ILE A 142 8.37 -9.32 1.32
N SER A 143 8.17 -8.02 1.17
CA SER A 143 7.74 -7.15 2.28
C SER A 143 7.28 -5.77 1.78
N ASN A 144 6.58 -5.04 2.65
CA ASN A 144 6.24 -3.63 2.48
C ASN A 144 7.04 -2.72 3.43
N THR A 145 8.14 -3.22 3.97
CA THR A 145 9.02 -2.44 4.86
C THR A 145 9.92 -1.56 4.01
N ILE A 146 9.98 -0.26 4.32
CA ILE A 146 10.96 0.65 3.73
C ILE A 146 12.35 0.16 4.14
N LEU A 147 13.19 -0.09 3.15
CA LEU A 147 14.55 -0.62 3.34
C LEU A 147 15.57 0.53 3.29
N ASN A 148 16.52 0.48 4.20
CA ASN A 148 17.81 1.18 4.08
C ASN A 148 18.90 0.19 3.65
N ALA A 149 20.11 0.67 3.36
CA ALA A 149 21.21 -0.15 2.91
C ALA A 149 21.50 -1.35 3.82
N ASN A 150 21.49 -1.16 5.15
CA ASN A 150 21.76 -2.23 6.11
C ASN A 150 20.67 -3.32 6.14
N SER A 151 19.39 -2.91 6.03
CA SER A 151 18.26 -3.86 5.99
C SER A 151 18.18 -4.58 4.65
N PHE A 152 18.51 -3.89 3.55
CA PHE A 152 18.59 -4.48 2.22
C PHE A 152 19.68 -5.57 2.16
N GLU A 153 20.88 -5.28 2.68
CA GLU A 153 21.98 -6.24 2.70
C GLU A 153 21.63 -7.55 3.43
N LYS A 154 20.89 -7.45 4.54
CA LYS A 154 20.42 -8.63 5.30
C LYS A 154 19.38 -9.45 4.54
N LEU A 155 18.67 -8.83 3.61
CA LEU A 155 17.58 -9.47 2.87
C LEU A 155 18.08 -10.27 1.66
N ILE A 156 19.22 -9.88 1.09
CA ILE A 156 19.79 -10.52 -0.11
C ILE A 156 20.86 -11.60 0.20
N LYS A 157 21.35 -11.63 1.43
CA LYS A 157 22.24 -12.70 1.95
C LYS A 157 21.42 -13.94 2.35
#